data_14b20c0d3164da891353039e4b3127b4
#
_entry.id   14b20c0d3164da891353039e4b3127b4
#
_cell.length_a   1.000
_cell.length_b   1.000
_cell.length_c   1.000
_cell.angle_alpha   90.00
_cell.angle_beta   90.00
_cell.angle_gamma   90.00
#
_symmetry.space_group_name_H-M   'P 1'
#
loop_
_entity.id
_entity.type
_entity.pdbx_description
1 polymer ?
#
loop_
_entity_poly.entity_id
_entity_poly.type
_entity_poly.pdbx_seq_one_letter_code
_entity_poly.pdbx_strand_id
1 'polypeptide(L)'
;MKHLKLSLLFLLCVLMAVPVSAKRKTKVIAHRGYWKTEGAAQNSIRSLERANEIKVYGSEFDVHLTADNVPVVYHDRKIEGKDIQTASYAELKDLKLSNGETLP
;
A
#
# COMPACT_ATOMS: atom_id res chain seq x y z
N MET A 1 -37.82 -46.69 -16.32
CA MET A 1 -36.61 -46.11 -16.97
C MET A 1 -36.76 -44.66 -17.34
N LYS A 2 -37.91 -44.17 -17.81
CA LYS A 2 -38.13 -42.75 -18.11
C LYS A 2 -37.95 -41.84 -16.88
N HIS A 3 -38.43 -42.25 -15.72
CA HIS A 3 -38.35 -41.47 -14.45
C HIS A 3 -36.90 -41.38 -13.93
N LEU A 4 -36.08 -42.41 -14.10
CA LEU A 4 -34.66 -42.39 -13.69
C LEU A 4 -33.83 -41.40 -14.51
N LYS A 5 -34.10 -41.30 -15.83
CA LYS A 5 -33.40 -40.33 -16.73
C LYS A 5 -33.80 -38.90 -16.38
N LEU A 6 -35.07 -38.64 -16.05
CA LEU A 6 -35.54 -37.32 -15.65
C LEU A 6 -34.97 -36.88 -14.31
N SER A 7 -34.88 -37.80 -13.33
CA SER A 7 -34.26 -37.54 -12.03
C SER A 7 -32.75 -37.26 -12.14
N LEU A 8 -32.05 -37.97 -13.00
CA LEU A 8 -30.63 -37.77 -13.24
C LEU A 8 -30.36 -36.38 -13.90
N LEU A 9 -31.22 -36.01 -14.84
CA LEU A 9 -31.13 -34.69 -15.51
C LEU A 9 -31.40 -33.57 -14.52
N PHE A 10 -32.38 -33.72 -13.64
CA PHE A 10 -32.71 -32.75 -12.60
C PHE A 10 -31.57 -32.62 -11.58
N LEU A 11 -30.93 -33.70 -11.15
CA LEU A 11 -29.77 -33.70 -10.27
C LEU A 11 -28.58 -33.01 -10.91
N LEU A 12 -28.34 -33.23 -12.22
CA LEU A 12 -27.29 -32.58 -12.97
C LEU A 12 -27.52 -31.06 -13.07
N CYS A 13 -28.75 -30.62 -13.30
CA CYS A 13 -29.09 -29.19 -13.32
C CYS A 13 -28.91 -28.52 -11.95
N VAL A 14 -29.21 -29.20 -10.86
CA VAL A 14 -29.00 -28.69 -9.50
C VAL A 14 -27.52 -28.55 -9.18
N LEU A 15 -26.67 -29.48 -9.62
CA LEU A 15 -25.21 -29.41 -9.46
C LEU A 15 -24.58 -28.25 -10.25
N MET A 16 -25.18 -27.87 -11.39
CA MET A 16 -24.73 -26.72 -12.18
C MET A 16 -25.18 -25.37 -11.63
N ALA A 17 -26.15 -25.34 -10.72
CA ALA A 17 -26.70 -24.14 -10.11
C ALA A 17 -25.93 -23.69 -8.85
N VAL A 18 -24.86 -24.38 -8.44
CA VAL A 18 -24.02 -23.94 -7.34
C VAL A 18 -23.25 -22.69 -7.78
N PRO A 19 -23.50 -21.50 -7.20
CA PRO A 19 -22.75 -20.31 -7.56
C PRO A 19 -21.29 -20.52 -7.14
N VAL A 20 -20.40 -20.67 -8.10
CA VAL A 20 -18.96 -20.64 -7.87
C VAL A 20 -18.59 -19.18 -7.55
N SER A 21 -18.79 -18.80 -6.30
CA SER A 21 -18.36 -17.49 -5.78
C SER A 21 -16.88 -17.55 -5.51
N ALA A 22 -16.07 -17.32 -6.53
CA ALA A 22 -14.65 -17.00 -6.37
C ALA A 22 -14.57 -15.59 -5.77
N LYS A 23 -14.60 -15.46 -4.43
CA LYS A 23 -14.33 -14.21 -3.72
C LYS A 23 -12.85 -13.85 -3.96
N ARG A 24 -12.58 -13.06 -4.99
CA ARG A 24 -11.30 -12.37 -5.11
C ARG A 24 -11.21 -11.38 -3.95
N LYS A 25 -10.33 -11.64 -2.99
CA LYS A 25 -10.05 -10.68 -1.93
C LYS A 25 -9.31 -9.48 -2.54
N THR A 26 -9.96 -8.33 -2.57
CA THR A 26 -9.31 -7.07 -2.93
C THR A 26 -8.21 -6.78 -1.92
N LYS A 27 -7.00 -6.51 -2.42
CA LYS A 27 -5.87 -6.10 -1.61
C LYS A 27 -5.82 -4.57 -1.58
N VAL A 28 -5.78 -3.99 -0.41
CA VAL A 28 -5.67 -2.54 -0.21
C VAL A 28 -4.24 -2.20 0.13
N ILE A 29 -3.64 -1.27 -0.62
CA ILE A 29 -2.30 -0.74 -0.37
C ILE A 29 -2.42 0.73 -0.01
N ALA A 30 -1.81 1.14 1.09
CA ALA A 30 -1.78 2.53 1.52
C ALA A 30 -0.73 3.30 0.71
N HIS A 31 -1.17 4.19 -0.18
CA HIS A 31 -0.33 5.05 -1.01
C HIS A 31 0.37 6.10 -0.15
N ARG A 32 1.70 6.05 -0.07
CA ARG A 32 2.56 6.86 0.83
C ARG A 32 2.23 6.67 2.31
N GLY A 33 1.77 5.47 2.68
CA GLY A 33 1.24 5.17 4.01
C GLY A 33 -0.20 5.63 4.22
N TYR A 34 -0.74 5.39 5.41
CA TYR A 34 -2.04 5.96 5.81
C TYR A 34 -1.82 7.33 6.45
N TRP A 35 -1.53 8.32 5.61
CA TRP A 35 -1.07 9.64 6.03
C TRP A 35 -2.19 10.65 6.29
N LYS A 36 -3.40 10.46 5.72
CA LYS A 36 -4.58 11.31 5.98
C LYS A 36 -5.20 10.99 7.34
N THR A 37 -4.39 11.02 8.38
CA THR A 37 -4.78 10.72 9.77
C THR A 37 -3.94 11.58 10.72
N GLU A 38 -4.44 11.79 11.93
CA GLU A 38 -3.79 12.64 12.91
C GLU A 38 -2.35 12.20 13.22
N GLY A 39 -1.44 13.16 13.22
CA GLY A 39 -0.02 12.96 13.52
C GLY A 39 0.81 12.32 12.41
N ALA A 40 0.20 11.97 11.26
CA ALA A 40 0.90 11.38 10.14
C ALA A 40 1.18 12.39 9.02
N ALA A 41 2.21 12.10 8.21
CA ALA A 41 2.52 12.79 6.97
C ALA A 41 2.76 11.77 5.86
N GLN A 42 2.71 12.18 4.60
CA GLN A 42 3.10 11.31 3.48
C GLN A 42 4.50 10.77 3.70
N ASN A 43 4.69 9.46 3.46
CA ASN A 43 5.99 8.81 3.56
C ASN A 43 6.65 8.89 4.96
N SER A 44 5.89 9.19 6.01
CA SER A 44 6.39 9.21 7.39
C SER A 44 6.36 7.82 8.02
N ILE A 45 7.17 7.59 9.05
CA ILE A 45 7.10 6.37 9.86
C ILE A 45 5.69 6.23 10.47
N ARG A 46 5.12 7.35 10.94
CA ARG A 46 3.76 7.34 11.49
C ARG A 46 2.70 6.89 10.49
N SER A 47 2.83 7.27 9.21
CA SER A 47 1.91 6.81 8.16
C SER A 47 2.02 5.30 7.91
N LEU A 48 3.21 4.72 8.03
CA LEU A 48 3.42 3.28 7.95
C LEU A 48 2.80 2.55 9.16
N GLU A 49 3.01 3.06 10.37
CA GLU A 49 2.39 2.53 11.59
C GLU A 49 0.87 2.55 11.49
N ARG A 50 0.28 3.65 11.03
CA ARG A 50 -1.17 3.78 10.83
C ARG A 50 -1.71 2.79 9.79
N ALA A 51 -0.98 2.57 8.70
CA ALA A 51 -1.33 1.56 7.70
C ALA A 51 -1.34 0.14 8.33
N ASN A 52 -0.36 -0.15 9.19
CA ASN A 52 -0.29 -1.40 9.92
C ASN A 52 -1.44 -1.57 10.95
N GLU A 53 -1.79 -0.51 11.68
CA GLU A 53 -2.89 -0.52 12.65
C GLU A 53 -4.24 -0.90 12.02
N ILE A 54 -4.52 -0.40 10.81
CA ILE A 54 -5.73 -0.74 10.05
C ILE A 54 -5.61 -2.04 9.23
N LYS A 55 -4.48 -2.73 9.32
CA LYS A 55 -4.21 -4.04 8.71
C LYS A 55 -4.45 -4.09 7.20
N VAL A 56 -4.05 -3.06 6.47
CA VAL A 56 -4.01 -3.10 5.01
C VAL A 56 -2.98 -4.11 4.51
N TYR A 57 -3.10 -4.52 3.26
CA TYR A 57 -2.21 -5.53 2.66
C TYR A 57 -0.76 -5.06 2.58
N GLY A 58 -0.54 -3.77 2.34
CA GLY A 58 0.78 -3.18 2.25
C GLY A 58 0.76 -1.66 2.31
N SER A 59 1.93 -1.07 2.43
CA SER A 59 2.15 0.36 2.34
C SER A 59 3.15 0.63 1.22
N GLU A 60 2.81 1.55 0.34
CA GLU A 60 3.70 2.02 -0.72
C GLU A 60 4.43 3.27 -0.21
N PHE A 61 5.66 3.46 -0.62
CA PHE A 61 6.49 4.62 -0.30
C PHE A 61 7.50 4.91 -1.41
N ASP A 62 7.94 6.17 -1.50
CA ASP A 62 8.84 6.66 -2.53
C ASP A 62 10.28 6.73 -2.00
N VAL A 63 11.24 6.18 -2.74
CA VAL A 63 12.66 6.16 -2.34
C VAL A 63 13.51 6.95 -3.34
N HIS A 64 14.36 7.81 -2.82
CA HIS A 64 15.44 8.47 -3.57
C HIS A 64 16.79 8.08 -2.99
N LEU A 65 17.82 8.09 -3.85
CA LEU A 65 19.20 8.01 -3.40
C LEU A 65 19.81 9.41 -3.33
N THR A 66 20.48 9.71 -2.23
CA THR A 66 21.30 10.93 -2.09
C THR A 66 22.55 10.85 -2.95
N ALA A 67 23.31 11.95 -3.08
CA ALA A 67 24.56 11.97 -3.82
C ALA A 67 25.61 10.98 -3.26
N ASP A 68 25.55 10.68 -1.96
CA ASP A 68 26.39 9.71 -1.27
C ASP A 68 25.73 8.32 -1.11
N ASN A 69 24.73 8.02 -1.97
CA ASN A 69 24.04 6.73 -2.08
C ASN A 69 23.28 6.28 -0.80
N VAL A 70 22.83 7.20 0.01
CA VAL A 70 21.96 6.88 1.14
C VAL A 70 20.50 6.89 0.68
N PRO A 71 19.73 5.80 0.86
CA PRO A 71 18.30 5.81 0.54
C PRO A 71 17.55 6.67 1.55
N VAL A 72 16.64 7.51 1.05
CA VAL A 72 15.72 8.33 1.85
C VAL A 72 14.32 8.23 1.28
N VAL A 73 13.31 8.37 2.15
CA VAL A 73 11.91 8.22 1.76
C VAL A 73 11.26 9.59 1.66
N TYR A 74 10.94 9.99 0.44
CA TYR A 74 10.26 11.25 0.13
C TYR A 74 9.65 11.18 -1.27
N HIS A 75 8.50 11.84 -1.49
CA HIS A 75 7.85 11.78 -2.81
C HIS A 75 8.54 12.63 -3.87
N ASP A 76 8.76 13.91 -3.56
CA ASP A 76 9.27 14.85 -4.53
C ASP A 76 10.81 14.74 -4.67
N ARG A 77 11.31 15.08 -5.84
CA ARG A 77 12.77 15.12 -6.07
C ARG A 77 13.46 16.17 -5.20
N LYS A 78 12.77 17.24 -4.84
CA LYS A 78 13.29 18.35 -4.03
C LYS A 78 12.54 18.44 -2.71
N ILE A 79 13.29 18.71 -1.65
CA ILE A 79 12.79 19.05 -0.33
C ILE A 79 13.38 20.38 0.12
N GLU A 80 12.55 21.37 0.45
CA GLU A 80 12.97 22.73 0.83
C GLU A 80 13.98 23.34 -0.16
N GLY A 81 13.76 23.13 -1.46
CA GLY A 81 14.60 23.62 -2.53
C GLY A 81 15.89 22.81 -2.79
N LYS A 82 16.22 21.83 -1.97
CA LYS A 82 17.37 20.93 -2.14
C LYS A 82 16.99 19.73 -2.99
N ASP A 83 17.75 19.47 -4.05
CA ASP A 83 17.60 18.27 -4.87
C ASP A 83 18.22 17.08 -4.12
N ILE A 84 17.41 16.08 -3.79
CA ILE A 84 17.82 14.92 -3.02
C ILE A 84 18.97 14.16 -3.70
N GLN A 85 18.91 14.02 -5.00
CA GLN A 85 19.91 13.22 -5.76
C GLN A 85 21.27 13.90 -5.88
N THR A 86 21.35 15.20 -5.65
CA THR A 86 22.61 15.98 -5.71
C THR A 86 23.09 16.46 -4.33
N ALA A 87 22.25 16.32 -3.29
CA ALA A 87 22.61 16.64 -1.91
C ALA A 87 23.17 15.41 -1.19
N SER A 88 24.05 15.63 -0.22
CA SER A 88 24.48 14.56 0.70
C SER A 88 23.40 14.26 1.74
N TYR A 89 23.42 13.07 2.31
CA TYR A 89 22.51 12.73 3.42
C TYR A 89 22.67 13.68 4.61
N ALA A 90 23.89 14.12 4.90
CA ALA A 90 24.16 15.07 5.98
C ALA A 90 23.40 16.39 5.83
N GLU A 91 23.18 16.85 4.58
CA GLU A 91 22.42 18.07 4.30
C GLU A 91 20.89 17.88 4.41
N LEU A 92 20.40 16.63 4.36
CA LEU A 92 18.98 16.30 4.31
C LEU A 92 18.42 15.74 5.63
N LYS A 93 19.26 15.09 6.43
CA LYS A 93 18.84 14.30 7.60
C LYS A 93 18.04 15.06 8.66
N ASP A 94 18.22 16.37 8.77
CA ASP A 94 17.54 17.21 9.77
C ASP A 94 16.31 17.93 9.22
N LEU A 95 16.03 17.79 7.91
CA LEU A 95 14.84 18.35 7.29
C LEU A 95 13.60 17.61 7.81
N LYS A 96 12.51 18.36 7.95
CA LYS A 96 11.27 17.87 8.57
C LYS A 96 10.16 17.62 7.54
N LEU A 97 9.46 16.53 7.73
CA LEU A 97 8.15 16.30 7.12
C LEU A 97 7.09 17.20 7.79
N SER A 98 5.91 17.30 7.18
CA SER A 98 4.83 18.16 7.68
C SER A 98 4.35 17.83 9.10
N ASN A 99 4.60 16.62 9.58
CA ASN A 99 4.27 16.17 10.94
C ASN A 99 5.42 16.32 11.94
N GLY A 100 6.56 16.88 11.54
CA GLY A 100 7.74 17.10 12.39
C GLY A 100 8.75 15.95 12.43
N GLU A 101 8.47 14.80 11.81
CA GLU A 101 9.44 13.73 11.66
C GLU A 101 10.57 14.14 10.70
N THR A 102 11.75 13.58 10.89
CA THR A 102 12.84 13.65 9.90
C THR A 102 12.55 12.71 8.73
N LEU A 103 13.30 12.84 7.63
CA LEU A 103 13.24 11.89 6.51
C LEU A 103 13.56 10.46 7.00
N PRO A 104 12.67 9.49 6.70
CA PRO A 104 12.96 8.07 6.94
C PRO A 104 14.09 7.55 6.06
#